data_c321ba067548cace98518ed6d9831913
#
_entry.id   c321ba067548cace98518ed6d9831913
#
_cell.length_a   1.000
_cell.length_b   1.000
_cell.length_c   1.000
_cell.angle_alpha   90.00
_cell.angle_beta   90.00
_cell.angle_gamma   90.00
#
_symmetry.space_group_name_H-M   'P 1'
#
loop_
_entity.id
_entity.type
_entity.pdbx_description
1 polymer ?
#
loop_
_entity_poly.entity_id
_entity_poly.type
_entity_poly.pdbx_seq_one_letter_code
_entity_poly.pdbx_strand_id
1 'polypeptide(L)'
;MKYPLSCDTWGQEELDAIQRVVDSGRFTMGPEVEKFEKQFAEFFGVKHAKMVNSGSSANLLMMQSLRYSTDYPISPLDGVIVPAVSWSTTFYPVCQAGFQLIFADVDKDTLNICPKSVRDILEKNPDCARAILAVNLLGNPADLYELRQIANEYDLILLEDNCESLGSYLPDGEYCGTYGDIGTFSFFFSHHLQTMEGGMITTNNDKTAQYIDSMRAHGWLRTLPDKNLVHHKSGDPFEDSFRFVLPGYSVRPLEMSGATGQAQLAKWPDMMKVRQENAEHFKRLFSTLDNVTIQEENGTSSYFGFSVLVDVSINRKKITDALIEAGVEIRPIVAGNFLKNPVMRHLDYEAPTTYCNADHIHNKGFFLGNDSVDIKDKIGYAYDIIKQKIEEQNKNDTN
;
A
#
# COMPACT_ATOMS: atom_id res chain seq x y z
N MET A 1 6.82 14.34 25.84
CA MET A 1 7.70 13.45 25.05
C MET A 1 7.31 13.60 23.61
N LYS A 2 8.26 13.64 22.64
CA LYS A 2 7.88 13.62 21.20
C LYS A 2 7.71 12.18 20.74
N TYR A 3 6.55 11.89 20.15
CA TYR A 3 6.26 10.61 19.51
C TYR A 3 5.88 10.86 18.04
N PRO A 4 6.86 10.84 17.11
CA PRO A 4 6.61 11.05 15.69
C PRO A 4 5.92 9.85 15.06
N LEU A 5 5.31 10.02 13.88
CA LEU A 5 4.71 8.93 13.10
C LEU A 5 5.77 7.97 12.54
N SER A 6 6.94 8.49 12.17
CA SER A 6 8.06 7.71 11.66
C SER A 6 9.37 8.43 11.97
N CYS A 7 10.46 7.69 12.01
CA CYS A 7 11.81 8.22 12.11
C CYS A 7 12.63 7.89 10.85
N ASP A 8 13.73 8.59 10.71
CA ASP A 8 14.74 8.32 9.69
C ASP A 8 15.45 6.99 10.01
N THR A 9 15.53 6.10 9.02
CA THR A 9 16.22 4.80 9.11
C THR A 9 17.58 4.81 8.40
N TRP A 10 17.99 5.97 7.87
CA TRP A 10 19.24 6.11 7.15
C TRP A 10 20.45 6.08 8.06
N GLY A 11 21.51 5.46 7.58
CA GLY A 11 22.86 5.46 8.15
C GLY A 11 23.89 5.83 7.11
N GLN A 12 25.13 5.44 7.37
CA GLN A 12 26.23 5.72 6.46
C GLN A 12 26.06 4.93 5.13
N GLU A 13 25.41 3.79 5.18
CA GLU A 13 25.21 2.90 4.02
C GLU A 13 24.39 3.57 2.91
N GLU A 14 23.35 4.33 3.25
CA GLU A 14 22.55 5.09 2.30
C GLU A 14 23.33 6.27 1.73
N LEU A 15 24.10 6.98 2.57
CA LEU A 15 24.95 8.08 2.14
C LEU A 15 26.05 7.59 1.18
N ASP A 16 26.69 6.46 1.48
CA ASP A 16 27.69 5.84 0.62
C ASP A 16 27.06 5.36 -0.69
N ALA A 17 25.83 4.84 -0.66
CA ALA A 17 25.09 4.45 -1.85
C ALA A 17 24.83 5.64 -2.77
N ILE A 18 24.40 6.77 -2.23
CA ILE A 18 24.22 8.02 -2.97
C ILE A 18 25.56 8.50 -3.55
N GLN A 19 26.64 8.47 -2.76
CA GLN A 19 27.96 8.91 -3.23
C GLN A 19 28.44 8.06 -4.40
N ARG A 20 28.23 6.74 -4.39
CA ARG A 20 28.54 5.88 -5.56
C ARG A 20 27.84 6.33 -6.84
N VAL A 21 26.57 6.74 -6.72
CA VAL A 21 25.81 7.26 -7.87
C VAL A 21 26.38 8.58 -8.35
N VAL A 22 26.74 9.49 -7.43
CA VAL A 22 27.39 10.78 -7.76
C VAL A 22 28.70 10.53 -8.50
N ASP A 23 29.54 9.63 -8.00
CA ASP A 23 30.84 9.30 -8.60
C ASP A 23 30.71 8.64 -10.00
N SER A 24 29.63 7.89 -10.23
CA SER A 24 29.32 7.30 -11.53
C SER A 24 28.90 8.30 -12.60
N GLY A 25 28.42 9.48 -12.21
CA GLY A 25 27.85 10.48 -13.10
C GLY A 25 26.53 10.08 -13.77
N ARG A 26 25.91 8.95 -13.38
CA ARG A 26 24.64 8.46 -13.93
C ARG A 26 23.52 8.62 -12.88
N PHE A 27 22.59 9.53 -13.13
CA PHE A 27 21.58 9.95 -12.15
C PHE A 27 20.18 9.44 -12.44
N THR A 28 19.86 9.15 -13.70
CA THR A 28 18.58 8.56 -14.11
C THR A 28 18.67 7.05 -14.12
N MET A 29 17.54 6.38 -14.09
CA MET A 29 17.37 4.92 -14.05
C MET A 29 18.46 4.14 -14.81
N GLY A 30 19.14 3.25 -14.13
CA GLY A 30 20.26 2.47 -14.64
C GLY A 30 20.65 1.27 -13.76
N PRO A 31 21.96 0.93 -13.65
CA PRO A 31 22.41 -0.30 -13.00
C PRO A 31 22.04 -0.46 -11.53
N GLU A 32 22.00 0.63 -10.76
CA GLU A 32 21.62 0.55 -9.35
C GLU A 32 20.12 0.23 -9.20
N VAL A 33 19.28 0.80 -10.06
CA VAL A 33 17.85 0.46 -10.12
C VAL A 33 17.66 -0.99 -10.55
N GLU A 34 18.32 -1.44 -11.62
CA GLU A 34 18.25 -2.83 -12.10
C GLU A 34 18.67 -3.83 -11.02
N LYS A 35 19.73 -3.50 -10.27
CA LYS A 35 20.20 -4.32 -9.16
C LYS A 35 19.21 -4.37 -8.00
N PHE A 36 18.60 -3.23 -7.66
CA PHE A 36 17.57 -3.18 -6.62
C PHE A 36 16.32 -3.97 -7.03
N GLU A 37 15.85 -3.83 -8.27
CA GLU A 37 14.73 -4.62 -8.81
C GLU A 37 14.98 -6.12 -8.67
N LYS A 38 16.18 -6.57 -9.05
CA LYS A 38 16.58 -7.98 -8.94
C LYS A 38 16.62 -8.45 -7.49
N GLN A 39 17.25 -7.70 -6.59
CA GLN A 39 17.34 -8.03 -5.16
C GLN A 39 15.95 -8.06 -4.50
N PHE A 40 15.06 -7.13 -4.87
CA PHE A 40 13.70 -7.09 -4.38
C PHE A 40 12.91 -8.32 -4.85
N ALA A 41 13.00 -8.66 -6.13
CA ALA A 41 12.34 -9.85 -6.67
C ALA A 41 12.83 -11.15 -6.00
N GLU A 42 14.15 -11.27 -5.79
CA GLU A 42 14.75 -12.42 -5.10
C GLU A 42 14.30 -12.49 -3.62
N PHE A 43 14.26 -11.36 -2.92
CA PHE A 43 13.88 -11.30 -1.51
C PHE A 43 12.43 -11.71 -1.29
N PHE A 44 11.52 -11.21 -2.13
CA PHE A 44 10.08 -11.48 -2.01
C PHE A 44 9.61 -12.71 -2.79
N GLY A 45 10.50 -13.43 -3.48
CA GLY A 45 10.18 -14.66 -4.19
C GLY A 45 9.28 -14.46 -5.42
N VAL A 46 9.31 -13.30 -6.05
CA VAL A 46 8.50 -12.96 -7.23
C VAL A 46 9.38 -12.89 -8.48
N LYS A 47 8.82 -13.21 -9.65
CA LYS A 47 9.60 -13.25 -10.91
C LYS A 47 10.08 -11.87 -11.36
N HIS A 48 9.25 -10.86 -11.21
CA HIS A 48 9.55 -9.50 -11.66
C HIS A 48 9.22 -8.48 -10.58
N ALA A 49 10.14 -7.55 -10.37
CA ALA A 49 9.94 -6.32 -9.64
C ALA A 49 10.38 -5.15 -10.52
N LYS A 50 9.55 -4.12 -10.66
CA LYS A 50 9.78 -2.96 -11.54
C LYS A 50 9.66 -1.67 -10.77
N MET A 51 10.78 -0.98 -10.59
CA MET A 51 10.83 0.26 -9.80
C MET A 51 10.27 1.44 -10.59
N VAL A 52 9.55 2.31 -9.88
CA VAL A 52 9.00 3.58 -10.35
C VAL A 52 9.30 4.69 -9.33
N ASN A 53 8.94 5.93 -9.64
CA ASN A 53 9.28 7.10 -8.81
C ASN A 53 8.39 7.29 -7.57
N SER A 54 7.31 6.51 -7.39
CA SER A 54 6.44 6.54 -6.19
C SER A 54 5.49 5.36 -6.15
N GLY A 55 4.93 5.05 -4.97
CA GLY A 55 3.83 4.08 -4.83
C GLY A 55 2.59 4.49 -5.62
N SER A 56 2.29 5.80 -5.69
CA SER A 56 1.19 6.33 -6.52
C SER A 56 1.38 6.01 -8.00
N SER A 57 2.61 6.14 -8.51
CA SER A 57 2.94 5.76 -9.88
C SER A 57 2.93 4.24 -10.08
N ALA A 58 3.23 3.46 -9.03
CA ALA A 58 3.09 2.01 -9.08
C ALA A 58 1.62 1.62 -9.28
N ASN A 59 0.70 2.16 -8.48
CA ASN A 59 -0.74 1.95 -8.64
C ASN A 59 -1.24 2.42 -10.02
N LEU A 60 -0.74 3.57 -10.50
CA LEU A 60 -1.09 4.07 -11.84
C LEU A 60 -0.69 3.08 -12.94
N LEU A 61 0.55 2.61 -12.93
CA LEU A 61 1.03 1.68 -13.95
C LEU A 61 0.41 0.29 -13.81
N MET A 62 0.09 -0.16 -12.61
CA MET A 62 -0.69 -1.39 -12.39
C MET A 62 -2.01 -1.31 -13.14
N MET A 63 -2.81 -0.27 -12.95
CA MET A 63 -4.10 -0.08 -13.63
C MET A 63 -3.93 0.12 -15.14
N GLN A 64 -2.95 0.90 -15.56
CA GLN A 64 -2.67 1.12 -16.98
C GLN A 64 -2.18 -0.15 -17.69
N SER A 65 -1.43 -1.02 -17.00
CA SER A 65 -1.02 -2.30 -17.58
C SER A 65 -2.21 -3.21 -17.89
N LEU A 66 -3.23 -3.21 -17.04
CA LEU A 66 -4.48 -3.93 -17.28
C LEU A 66 -5.24 -3.37 -18.49
N ARG A 67 -5.30 -2.05 -18.61
CA ARG A 67 -5.97 -1.35 -19.72
C ARG A 67 -5.51 -1.81 -21.10
N TYR A 68 -4.21 -2.13 -21.23
CA TYR A 68 -3.61 -2.53 -22.51
C TYR A 68 -3.24 -4.02 -22.54
N SER A 69 -3.55 -4.75 -21.47
CA SER A 69 -3.26 -6.18 -21.40
C SER A 69 -4.13 -6.97 -22.38
N THR A 70 -3.52 -7.98 -23.00
CA THR A 70 -4.25 -9.01 -23.73
C THR A 70 -4.46 -10.27 -22.91
N ASP A 71 -3.78 -10.38 -21.76
CA ASP A 71 -3.88 -11.52 -20.84
C ASP A 71 -4.95 -11.29 -19.78
N TYR A 72 -5.23 -10.01 -19.51
CA TYR A 72 -6.27 -9.56 -18.57
C TYR A 72 -7.26 -8.65 -19.34
N PRO A 73 -8.32 -9.19 -19.93
CA PRO A 73 -9.22 -8.41 -20.79
C PRO A 73 -10.15 -7.52 -19.96
N ILE A 74 -9.62 -6.36 -19.50
CA ILE A 74 -10.41 -5.31 -18.87
C ILE A 74 -10.72 -4.21 -19.88
N SER A 75 -11.99 -3.93 -20.07
CA SER A 75 -12.49 -2.88 -20.97
C SER A 75 -12.73 -1.56 -20.22
N PRO A 76 -12.78 -0.42 -20.93
CA PRO A 76 -13.26 0.83 -20.33
C PRO A 76 -14.63 0.64 -19.67
N LEU A 77 -14.81 1.24 -18.50
CA LEU A 77 -16.00 1.17 -17.66
C LEU A 77 -16.22 -0.16 -16.94
N ASP A 78 -15.38 -1.18 -17.14
CA ASP A 78 -15.39 -2.34 -16.25
C ASP A 78 -15.07 -1.91 -14.83
N GLY A 79 -15.73 -2.51 -13.85
CA GLY A 79 -15.54 -2.17 -12.43
C GLY A 79 -14.28 -2.78 -11.82
N VAL A 80 -13.71 -2.05 -10.87
CA VAL A 80 -12.71 -2.55 -9.94
C VAL A 80 -13.26 -2.40 -8.52
N ILE A 81 -13.40 -3.52 -7.81
CA ILE A 81 -13.87 -3.52 -6.42
C ILE A 81 -12.72 -3.07 -5.52
N VAL A 82 -12.98 -2.04 -4.70
CA VAL A 82 -11.98 -1.40 -3.82
C VAL A 82 -12.53 -1.25 -2.40
N PRO A 83 -11.67 -1.24 -1.35
CA PRO A 83 -12.13 -0.97 0.03
C PRO A 83 -12.58 0.49 0.18
N ALA A 84 -13.58 0.75 1.04
CA ALA A 84 -14.02 2.12 1.33
C ALA A 84 -13.02 2.91 2.20
N VAL A 85 -12.03 2.26 2.80
CA VAL A 85 -10.97 2.89 3.61
C VAL A 85 -9.62 2.60 2.97
N SER A 86 -9.00 3.63 2.39
CA SER A 86 -7.62 3.60 1.87
C SER A 86 -7.12 5.01 1.58
N TRP A 87 -5.92 5.08 0.97
CA TRP A 87 -5.31 6.32 0.50
C TRP A 87 -5.86 6.72 -0.88
N SER A 88 -5.83 8.00 -1.18
CA SER A 88 -6.41 8.56 -2.42
C SER A 88 -5.84 7.95 -3.70
N THR A 89 -4.55 7.64 -3.73
CA THR A 89 -3.90 7.07 -4.92
C THR A 89 -4.05 5.54 -5.06
N THR A 90 -4.83 4.90 -4.19
CA THR A 90 -5.44 3.60 -4.45
C THR A 90 -6.60 3.74 -5.46
N PHE A 91 -7.38 4.83 -5.37
CA PHE A 91 -8.62 5.03 -6.15
C PHE A 91 -8.42 5.76 -7.46
N TYR A 92 -7.62 6.85 -7.46
CA TYR A 92 -7.46 7.68 -8.66
C TYR A 92 -6.97 6.91 -9.90
N PRO A 93 -6.01 5.98 -9.81
CA PRO A 93 -5.54 5.21 -10.94
C PRO A 93 -6.61 4.38 -11.64
N VAL A 94 -7.63 3.91 -10.91
CA VAL A 94 -8.76 3.17 -11.46
C VAL A 94 -9.51 4.05 -12.47
N CYS A 95 -9.93 5.25 -12.05
CA CYS A 95 -10.61 6.20 -12.94
C CYS A 95 -9.68 6.73 -14.04
N GLN A 96 -8.39 6.94 -13.75
CA GLN A 96 -7.39 7.40 -14.74
C GLN A 96 -7.15 6.36 -15.84
N ALA A 97 -7.32 5.07 -15.54
CA ALA A 97 -7.29 4.01 -16.52
C ALA A 97 -8.62 3.86 -17.32
N GLY A 98 -9.65 4.61 -16.93
CA GLY A 98 -10.98 4.57 -17.53
C GLY A 98 -11.86 3.44 -17.00
N PHE A 99 -11.51 2.87 -15.84
CA PHE A 99 -12.32 1.88 -15.11
C PHE A 99 -13.23 2.58 -14.10
N GLN A 100 -14.26 1.87 -13.64
CA GLN A 100 -15.20 2.36 -12.63
C GLN A 100 -14.79 1.83 -11.24
N LEU A 101 -14.86 2.69 -10.23
CA LEU A 101 -14.69 2.29 -8.83
C LEU A 101 -15.99 1.63 -8.33
N ILE A 102 -15.86 0.45 -7.69
CA ILE A 102 -16.97 -0.17 -6.95
C ILE A 102 -16.52 -0.34 -5.51
N PHE A 103 -17.12 0.42 -4.61
CA PHE A 103 -16.72 0.38 -3.22
C PHE A 103 -17.33 -0.81 -2.48
N ALA A 104 -16.50 -1.55 -1.75
CA ALA A 104 -16.90 -2.53 -0.74
C ALA A 104 -16.64 -1.96 0.66
N ASP A 105 -17.49 -2.35 1.65
CA ASP A 105 -17.21 -2.00 3.04
C ASP A 105 -15.99 -2.78 3.52
N VAL A 106 -15.43 -2.35 4.64
CA VAL A 106 -14.28 -2.98 5.29
C VAL A 106 -14.75 -3.82 6.47
N ASP A 107 -13.92 -4.74 6.88
CA ASP A 107 -14.13 -5.49 8.11
C ASP A 107 -13.79 -4.61 9.33
N LYS A 108 -14.59 -4.72 10.40
CA LYS A 108 -14.46 -3.86 11.58
C LYS A 108 -13.27 -4.21 12.46
N ASP A 109 -12.81 -5.45 12.41
CA ASP A 109 -11.76 -5.97 13.28
C ASP A 109 -10.40 -5.90 12.57
N THR A 110 -10.34 -6.29 11.30
CA THR A 110 -9.11 -6.26 10.49
C THR A 110 -8.88 -4.94 9.78
N LEU A 111 -9.89 -4.10 9.63
CA LEU A 111 -9.93 -2.81 8.89
C LEU A 111 -9.67 -2.94 7.39
N ASN A 112 -9.46 -4.12 6.88
CA ASN A 112 -9.24 -4.44 5.48
C ASN A 112 -10.56 -4.61 4.71
N ILE A 113 -10.49 -4.70 3.39
CA ILE A 113 -11.66 -4.98 2.55
C ILE A 113 -12.39 -6.24 3.08
N CYS A 114 -13.70 -6.15 3.26
CA CYS A 114 -14.51 -7.26 3.79
C CYS A 114 -14.87 -8.23 2.66
N PRO A 115 -14.39 -9.49 2.65
CA PRO A 115 -14.71 -10.47 1.61
C PRO A 115 -16.21 -10.69 1.44
N LYS A 116 -16.97 -10.69 2.57
CA LYS A 116 -18.42 -10.77 2.51
C LYS A 116 -19.05 -9.61 1.75
N SER A 117 -18.57 -8.39 1.94
CA SER A 117 -19.05 -7.21 1.19
C SER A 117 -18.76 -7.34 -0.30
N VAL A 118 -17.59 -7.88 -0.67
CA VAL A 118 -17.22 -8.18 -2.06
C VAL A 118 -18.19 -9.21 -2.67
N ARG A 119 -18.45 -10.29 -1.94
CA ARG A 119 -19.38 -11.36 -2.37
C ARG A 119 -20.80 -10.81 -2.55
N ASP A 120 -21.31 -10.05 -1.57
CA ASP A 120 -22.65 -9.45 -1.63
C ASP A 120 -22.83 -8.51 -2.86
N ILE A 121 -21.76 -7.86 -3.33
CA ILE A 121 -21.74 -7.04 -4.54
C ILE A 121 -21.86 -7.93 -5.78
N LEU A 122 -21.01 -8.94 -5.88
CA LEU A 122 -20.94 -9.84 -7.04
C LEU A 122 -22.17 -10.74 -7.17
N GLU A 123 -22.79 -11.18 -6.07
CA GLU A 123 -24.04 -11.93 -6.09
C GLU A 123 -25.20 -11.11 -6.68
N LYS A 124 -25.22 -9.79 -6.46
CA LYS A 124 -26.23 -8.90 -7.03
C LYS A 124 -26.00 -8.60 -8.49
N ASN A 125 -24.76 -8.47 -8.91
CA ASN A 125 -24.35 -8.21 -10.29
C ASN A 125 -22.98 -8.89 -10.58
N PRO A 126 -22.98 -10.15 -11.04
CA PRO A 126 -21.75 -10.92 -11.26
C PRO A 126 -20.80 -10.30 -12.30
N ASP A 127 -21.32 -9.51 -13.22
CA ASP A 127 -20.56 -8.91 -14.32
C ASP A 127 -20.11 -7.47 -14.04
N CYS A 128 -20.37 -6.93 -12.83
CA CYS A 128 -20.07 -5.52 -12.53
C CYS A 128 -18.58 -5.21 -12.46
N ALA A 129 -17.74 -6.21 -12.18
CA ALA A 129 -16.29 -6.02 -11.98
C ALA A 129 -15.47 -7.00 -12.81
N ARG A 130 -14.18 -6.64 -13.00
CA ARG A 130 -13.13 -7.51 -13.57
C ARG A 130 -11.91 -7.63 -12.67
N ALA A 131 -11.84 -6.84 -11.59
CA ALA A 131 -10.74 -6.93 -10.62
C ALA A 131 -11.21 -6.61 -9.20
N ILE A 132 -10.48 -7.17 -8.24
CA ILE A 132 -10.52 -6.79 -6.83
C ILE A 132 -9.16 -6.17 -6.52
N LEU A 133 -9.13 -4.95 -5.97
CA LEU A 133 -7.94 -4.31 -5.45
C LEU A 133 -7.98 -4.38 -3.92
N ALA A 134 -7.27 -5.34 -3.36
CA ALA A 134 -7.07 -5.45 -1.93
C ALA A 134 -5.99 -4.44 -1.47
N VAL A 135 -6.20 -3.84 -0.31
CA VAL A 135 -5.19 -3.03 0.39
C VAL A 135 -4.83 -3.77 1.66
N ASN A 136 -3.54 -3.97 1.89
CA ASN A 136 -3.04 -4.55 3.15
C ASN A 136 -2.83 -3.40 4.15
N LEU A 137 -3.92 -2.94 4.76
CA LEU A 137 -4.01 -1.66 5.46
C LEU A 137 -3.15 -1.62 6.73
N LEU A 138 -2.33 -0.56 6.89
CA LEU A 138 -1.43 -0.32 8.03
C LEU A 138 -0.47 -1.50 8.32
N GLY A 139 -0.17 -2.31 7.31
CA GLY A 139 0.75 -3.43 7.45
C GLY A 139 0.07 -4.78 7.72
N ASN A 140 -1.26 -4.81 7.87
CA ASN A 140 -2.01 -6.02 8.15
C ASN A 140 -2.48 -6.68 6.85
N PRO A 141 -2.17 -7.97 6.59
CA PRO A 141 -2.70 -8.68 5.43
C PRO A 141 -4.23 -8.61 5.35
N ALA A 142 -4.78 -8.33 4.17
CA ALA A 142 -6.18 -8.60 3.89
C ALA A 142 -6.42 -10.13 3.89
N ASP A 143 -7.66 -10.56 3.97
CA ASP A 143 -7.98 -11.98 3.78
C ASP A 143 -7.83 -12.37 2.29
N LEU A 144 -6.56 -12.44 1.87
CA LEU A 144 -6.21 -12.70 0.48
C LEU A 144 -6.63 -14.11 0.03
N TYR A 145 -6.74 -15.07 0.97
CA TYR A 145 -7.21 -16.41 0.61
C TYR A 145 -8.67 -16.39 0.18
N GLU A 146 -9.55 -15.77 0.97
CA GLU A 146 -10.95 -15.68 0.59
C GLU A 146 -11.16 -14.76 -0.63
N LEU A 147 -10.43 -13.64 -0.71
CA LEU A 147 -10.47 -12.77 -1.89
C LEU A 147 -10.02 -13.49 -3.17
N ARG A 148 -8.99 -14.36 -3.09
CA ARG A 148 -8.55 -15.19 -4.22
C ARG A 148 -9.62 -16.23 -4.60
N GLN A 149 -10.29 -16.83 -3.63
CA GLN A 149 -11.41 -17.75 -3.91
C GLN A 149 -12.54 -17.03 -4.66
N ILE A 150 -12.94 -15.86 -4.19
CA ILE A 150 -13.93 -15.02 -4.86
C ILE A 150 -13.45 -14.63 -6.28
N ALA A 151 -12.20 -14.19 -6.42
CA ALA A 151 -11.63 -13.84 -7.71
C ALA A 151 -11.68 -15.00 -8.71
N ASN A 152 -11.35 -16.21 -8.28
CA ASN A 152 -11.43 -17.41 -9.12
C ASN A 152 -12.87 -17.80 -9.47
N GLU A 153 -13.81 -17.65 -8.53
CA GLU A 153 -15.22 -17.96 -8.73
C GLU A 153 -15.88 -17.05 -9.80
N TYR A 154 -15.51 -15.79 -9.81
CA TYR A 154 -16.08 -14.75 -10.69
C TYR A 154 -15.18 -14.33 -11.85
N ASP A 155 -14.08 -15.05 -12.11
CA ASP A 155 -13.09 -14.74 -13.15
C ASP A 155 -12.54 -13.32 -13.05
N LEU A 156 -12.13 -12.92 -11.84
CA LEU A 156 -11.59 -11.60 -11.53
C LEU A 156 -10.07 -11.66 -11.33
N ILE A 157 -9.41 -10.53 -11.59
CA ILE A 157 -8.00 -10.31 -11.28
C ILE A 157 -7.90 -9.86 -9.81
N LEU A 158 -6.99 -10.45 -9.04
CA LEU A 158 -6.68 -10.00 -7.68
C LEU A 158 -5.44 -9.11 -7.68
N LEU A 159 -5.61 -7.85 -7.28
CA LEU A 159 -4.57 -6.84 -7.20
C LEU A 159 -4.30 -6.50 -5.74
N GLU A 160 -3.04 -6.14 -5.43
CA GLU A 160 -2.64 -5.76 -4.08
C GLU A 160 -2.00 -4.36 -4.06
N ASP A 161 -2.59 -3.42 -3.33
CA ASP A 161 -1.91 -2.20 -2.90
C ASP A 161 -1.23 -2.50 -1.55
N ASN A 162 0.09 -2.73 -1.61
CA ASN A 162 0.92 -3.08 -0.47
C ASN A 162 1.84 -1.91 -0.05
N CYS A 163 1.43 -0.68 -0.35
CA CYS A 163 2.23 0.51 -0.03
C CYS A 163 2.50 0.66 1.47
N GLU A 164 1.59 0.20 2.33
CA GLU A 164 1.72 0.25 3.78
C GLU A 164 2.15 -1.08 4.43
N SER A 165 2.55 -2.11 3.63
CA SER A 165 2.64 -3.48 4.15
C SER A 165 3.86 -4.25 3.67
N LEU A 166 4.93 -3.54 3.33
CA LEU A 166 6.16 -4.20 2.92
C LEU A 166 6.62 -5.21 4.00
N GLY A 167 6.82 -6.45 3.59
CA GLY A 167 7.28 -7.53 4.44
C GLY A 167 6.23 -8.17 5.34
N SER A 168 4.94 -7.77 5.26
CA SER A 168 3.86 -8.57 5.83
C SER A 168 3.69 -9.85 5.03
N TYR A 169 3.21 -10.91 5.70
CA TYR A 169 3.03 -12.20 5.06
C TYR A 169 1.82 -12.97 5.59
N LEU A 170 1.30 -13.84 4.76
CA LEU A 170 0.17 -14.72 5.05
C LEU A 170 0.58 -15.86 6.01
N PRO A 171 -0.38 -16.58 6.62
CA PRO A 171 -0.09 -17.66 7.57
C PRO A 171 0.83 -18.77 7.05
N ASP A 172 0.88 -19.00 5.73
CA ASP A 172 1.77 -19.99 5.08
C ASP A 172 3.16 -19.43 4.76
N GLY A 173 3.39 -18.13 5.03
CA GLY A 173 4.66 -17.43 4.81
C GLY A 173 4.79 -16.73 3.46
N GLU A 174 3.75 -16.73 2.61
CA GLU A 174 3.76 -16.00 1.35
C GLU A 174 3.64 -14.49 1.60
N TYR A 175 4.49 -13.69 0.98
CA TYR A 175 4.51 -12.24 1.20
C TYR A 175 3.32 -11.53 0.54
N CYS A 176 2.71 -10.60 1.26
CA CYS A 176 1.76 -9.66 0.68
C CYS A 176 2.41 -8.81 -0.40
N GLY A 177 1.64 -8.48 -1.44
CA GLY A 177 2.13 -7.81 -2.64
C GLY A 177 2.75 -8.77 -3.65
N THR A 178 2.75 -10.10 -3.38
CA THR A 178 3.21 -11.14 -4.31
C THR A 178 2.19 -12.28 -4.49
N TYR A 179 1.15 -12.29 -3.68
CA TYR A 179 0.09 -13.29 -3.72
C TYR A 179 -0.96 -13.01 -4.82
N GLY A 180 -1.29 -11.74 -5.05
CA GLY A 180 -2.13 -11.29 -6.14
C GLY A 180 -1.45 -11.43 -7.51
N ASP A 181 -2.16 -11.08 -8.57
CA ASP A 181 -1.63 -11.12 -9.94
C ASP A 181 -0.61 -9.98 -10.18
N ILE A 182 -0.85 -8.83 -9.53
CA ILE A 182 0.06 -7.67 -9.53
C ILE A 182 0.00 -7.03 -8.15
N GLY A 183 1.16 -6.73 -7.57
CA GLY A 183 1.31 -6.00 -6.31
C GLY A 183 2.06 -4.68 -6.48
N THR A 184 1.83 -3.74 -5.57
CA THR A 184 2.49 -2.43 -5.57
C THR A 184 3.03 -2.09 -4.19
N PHE A 185 4.14 -1.33 -4.16
CA PHE A 185 4.82 -0.91 -2.94
C PHE A 185 5.22 0.56 -3.03
N SER A 186 5.35 1.22 -1.89
CA SER A 186 5.86 2.58 -1.77
C SER A 186 7.13 2.61 -0.93
N PHE A 187 8.07 3.45 -1.34
CA PHE A 187 9.33 3.72 -0.64
C PHE A 187 9.46 5.21 -0.28
N PHE A 188 8.31 5.89 -0.11
CA PHE A 188 8.30 7.25 0.38
C PHE A 188 8.99 7.33 1.75
N PHE A 189 9.59 8.48 2.07
CA PHE A 189 10.45 8.65 3.24
C PHE A 189 9.83 8.23 4.60
N SER A 190 8.51 8.20 4.75
CA SER A 190 7.85 7.74 5.97
C SER A 190 7.41 6.27 5.94
N HIS A 191 7.78 5.52 4.90
CA HIS A 191 7.41 4.11 4.75
C HIS A 191 8.48 3.16 5.35
N HIS A 192 8.24 1.86 5.24
CA HIS A 192 9.11 0.82 5.79
C HIS A 192 10.54 0.85 5.23
N LEU A 193 10.68 0.97 3.89
CA LEU A 193 11.93 1.29 3.22
C LEU A 193 11.89 2.73 2.72
N GLN A 194 12.96 3.47 2.93
CA GLN A 194 13.02 4.91 2.66
C GLN A 194 14.02 5.21 1.55
N THR A 195 13.53 5.41 0.32
CA THR A 195 14.38 5.77 -0.83
C THR A 195 14.23 7.22 -1.26
N MET A 196 13.89 8.15 -0.34
CA MET A 196 13.41 9.51 -0.60
C MET A 196 12.02 9.46 -1.23
N GLU A 197 11.96 9.19 -2.51
CA GLU A 197 10.80 8.85 -3.31
C GLU A 197 11.06 7.53 -4.04
N GLY A 198 10.03 6.71 -4.21
CA GLY A 198 10.13 5.45 -4.93
C GLY A 198 8.88 4.58 -4.77
N GLY A 199 8.75 3.61 -5.64
CA GLY A 199 7.74 2.57 -5.59
C GLY A 199 8.20 1.36 -6.39
N MET A 200 7.51 0.23 -6.20
CA MET A 200 7.78 -1.02 -6.91
C MET A 200 6.47 -1.65 -7.36
N ILE A 201 6.51 -2.34 -8.49
CA ILE A 201 5.42 -3.17 -8.98
C ILE A 201 5.96 -4.58 -9.11
N THR A 202 5.25 -5.55 -8.56
CA THR A 202 5.60 -6.97 -8.59
C THR A 202 4.58 -7.76 -9.42
N THR A 203 5.06 -8.74 -10.17
CA THR A 203 4.20 -9.68 -10.91
C THR A 203 4.99 -10.91 -11.34
N ASN A 204 4.29 -12.03 -11.53
CA ASN A 204 4.87 -13.23 -12.14
C ASN A 204 4.59 -13.31 -13.65
N ASN A 205 3.83 -12.35 -14.22
CA ASN A 205 3.50 -12.31 -15.65
C ASN A 205 4.56 -11.53 -16.45
N ASP A 206 5.24 -12.22 -17.37
CA ASP A 206 6.30 -11.64 -18.22
C ASP A 206 5.83 -10.46 -19.06
N LYS A 207 4.61 -10.53 -19.56
CA LYS A 207 4.06 -9.52 -20.46
C LYS A 207 3.66 -8.27 -19.70
N THR A 208 3.04 -8.43 -18.51
CA THR A 208 2.73 -7.33 -17.61
C THR A 208 4.02 -6.59 -17.20
N ALA A 209 5.09 -7.31 -16.85
CA ALA A 209 6.39 -6.70 -16.53
C ALA A 209 6.93 -5.86 -17.69
N GLN A 210 6.80 -6.33 -18.94
CA GLN A 210 7.22 -5.61 -20.12
C GLN A 210 6.32 -4.40 -20.44
N TYR A 211 5.01 -4.49 -20.21
CA TYR A 211 4.14 -3.32 -20.28
C TYR A 211 4.60 -2.22 -19.33
N ILE A 212 4.91 -2.59 -18.07
CA ILE A 212 5.40 -1.65 -17.06
C ILE A 212 6.74 -1.05 -17.47
N ASP A 213 7.70 -1.84 -17.97
CA ASP A 213 8.99 -1.36 -18.46
C ASP A 213 8.87 -0.34 -19.60
N SER A 214 7.93 -0.55 -20.51
CA SER A 214 7.64 0.38 -21.59
C SER A 214 6.93 1.64 -21.07
N MET A 215 5.85 1.46 -20.31
CA MET A 215 4.99 2.56 -19.86
C MET A 215 5.67 3.50 -18.88
N ARG A 216 6.55 3.02 -17.98
CA ARG A 216 7.28 3.89 -17.04
C ARG A 216 8.23 4.86 -17.72
N ALA A 217 8.56 4.57 -18.99
CA ALA A 217 9.47 5.31 -19.83
C ALA A 217 8.81 5.65 -21.18
N HIS A 218 7.75 6.46 -21.15
CA HIS A 218 7.05 7.02 -22.30
C HIS A 218 6.36 6.03 -23.24
N GLY A 219 6.35 4.74 -22.97
CA GLY A 219 5.87 3.69 -23.90
C GLY A 219 6.89 3.29 -24.96
N TRP A 220 8.18 3.48 -24.71
CA TRP A 220 9.25 3.16 -25.66
C TRP A 220 9.42 1.65 -25.89
N LEU A 221 9.65 1.30 -27.18
CA LEU A 221 10.07 -0.04 -27.59
C LEU A 221 11.52 -0.35 -27.16
N ARG A 222 12.40 0.65 -27.16
CA ARG A 222 13.84 0.48 -26.84
C ARG A 222 14.13 -0.01 -25.43
N THR A 223 13.20 0.18 -24.48
CA THR A 223 13.32 -0.30 -23.09
C THR A 223 13.06 -1.79 -22.97
N LEU A 224 12.48 -2.40 -23.99
CA LEU A 224 12.14 -3.82 -24.02
C LEU A 224 13.30 -4.66 -24.56
N PRO A 225 13.41 -5.95 -24.18
CA PRO A 225 14.38 -6.87 -24.76
C PRO A 225 14.15 -7.06 -26.28
N ASP A 226 15.15 -7.57 -27.00
CA ASP A 226 15.02 -7.76 -28.45
C ASP A 226 13.90 -8.75 -28.79
N LYS A 227 13.80 -9.84 -28.03
CA LYS A 227 12.65 -10.74 -28.07
C LYS A 227 11.71 -10.34 -26.92
N ASN A 228 10.65 -9.61 -27.25
CA ASN A 228 9.66 -9.15 -26.28
C ASN A 228 8.24 -9.57 -26.69
N LEU A 229 7.31 -9.46 -25.73
CA LEU A 229 5.92 -9.90 -25.87
C LEU A 229 4.97 -8.75 -26.22
N VAL A 230 5.48 -7.53 -26.36
CA VAL A 230 4.67 -6.31 -26.55
C VAL A 230 4.61 -5.91 -28.01
N HIS A 231 5.76 -5.79 -28.69
CA HIS A 231 5.80 -5.38 -30.09
C HIS A 231 7.12 -5.83 -30.75
N HIS A 232 7.04 -6.20 -32.04
CA HIS A 232 8.23 -6.63 -32.81
C HIS A 232 9.18 -5.44 -33.04
N LYS A 233 10.48 -5.64 -32.74
CA LYS A 233 11.54 -4.71 -33.12
C LYS A 233 11.89 -4.85 -34.60
N SER A 234 12.15 -3.74 -35.28
CA SER A 234 12.48 -3.73 -36.71
C SER A 234 13.86 -4.34 -36.98
N GLY A 235 14.75 -4.30 -35.97
CA GLY A 235 16.16 -4.65 -36.11
C GLY A 235 17.03 -3.46 -36.53
N ASP A 236 16.43 -2.31 -36.82
CA ASP A 236 17.16 -1.05 -37.02
C ASP A 236 17.17 -0.26 -35.67
N PRO A 237 18.33 -0.14 -35.00
CA PRO A 237 18.42 0.57 -33.73
C PRO A 237 18.02 2.04 -33.80
N PHE A 238 18.16 2.69 -34.95
CA PHE A 238 17.76 4.08 -35.13
C PHE A 238 16.23 4.23 -35.16
N GLU A 239 15.54 3.40 -35.92
CA GLU A 239 14.08 3.39 -35.96
C GLU A 239 13.46 2.97 -34.63
N ASP A 240 13.99 1.91 -33.99
CA ASP A 240 13.48 1.38 -32.73
C ASP A 240 13.72 2.34 -31.54
N SER A 241 14.72 3.24 -31.64
CA SER A 241 15.10 4.13 -30.53
C SER A 241 14.01 5.11 -30.11
N PHE A 242 13.15 5.56 -31.04
CA PHE A 242 12.03 6.48 -30.79
C PHE A 242 10.67 5.91 -31.20
N ARG A 243 10.56 4.59 -31.24
CA ARG A 243 9.28 3.92 -31.49
C ARG A 243 8.52 3.77 -30.16
N PHE A 244 7.27 4.25 -30.16
CA PHE A 244 6.36 4.17 -29.02
C PHE A 244 5.31 3.11 -29.32
N VAL A 245 5.11 2.17 -28.40
CA VAL A 245 4.23 0.99 -28.60
C VAL A 245 3.08 0.93 -27.62
N LEU A 246 3.14 1.74 -26.57
CA LEU A 246 2.09 1.91 -25.56
C LEU A 246 1.98 3.39 -25.17
N PRO A 247 0.80 3.89 -24.78
CA PRO A 247 0.71 5.16 -24.07
C PRO A 247 1.43 5.04 -22.74
N GLY A 248 2.47 5.86 -22.54
CA GLY A 248 3.33 5.76 -21.36
C GLY A 248 3.50 7.08 -20.64
N TYR A 249 4.25 7.02 -19.55
CA TYR A 249 4.49 8.10 -18.61
C TYR A 249 5.99 8.34 -18.41
N SER A 250 6.36 9.46 -17.81
CA SER A 250 7.71 9.67 -17.33
C SER A 250 7.77 9.49 -15.82
N VAL A 251 7.72 8.23 -15.37
CA VAL A 251 7.69 7.85 -13.95
C VAL A 251 8.86 6.94 -13.56
N ARG A 252 9.96 7.07 -14.30
CA ARG A 252 11.20 6.35 -13.99
C ARG A 252 11.74 6.77 -12.62
N PRO A 253 12.30 5.84 -11.82
CA PRO A 253 12.97 6.17 -10.58
C PRO A 253 14.32 6.86 -10.85
N LEU A 254 14.85 7.52 -9.83
CA LEU A 254 16.23 8.00 -9.82
C LEU A 254 17.19 6.82 -9.52
N GLU A 255 18.39 6.88 -10.07
CA GLU A 255 19.44 5.91 -9.77
C GLU A 255 19.82 5.93 -8.27
N MET A 256 19.80 7.11 -7.65
CA MET A 256 20.01 7.26 -6.20
C MET A 256 18.97 6.51 -5.37
N SER A 257 17.70 6.52 -5.77
CA SER A 257 16.64 5.79 -5.07
C SER A 257 16.86 4.27 -5.16
N GLY A 258 17.32 3.77 -6.32
CA GLY A 258 17.69 2.36 -6.47
C GLY A 258 18.88 1.96 -5.60
N ALA A 259 19.93 2.79 -5.56
CA ALA A 259 21.11 2.56 -4.72
C ALA A 259 20.76 2.56 -3.22
N THR A 260 19.96 3.54 -2.78
CA THR A 260 19.47 3.64 -1.40
C THR A 260 18.58 2.45 -1.04
N GLY A 261 17.70 2.03 -1.97
CA GLY A 261 16.80 0.89 -1.79
C GLY A 261 17.55 -0.43 -1.50
N GLN A 262 18.72 -0.64 -2.12
CA GLN A 262 19.56 -1.80 -1.83
C GLN A 262 20.05 -1.81 -0.37
N ALA A 263 20.51 -0.66 0.15
CA ALA A 263 20.98 -0.53 1.54
C ALA A 263 19.83 -0.74 2.52
N GLN A 264 18.66 -0.15 2.24
CA GLN A 264 17.45 -0.30 3.06
C GLN A 264 16.93 -1.74 3.07
N LEU A 265 16.90 -2.43 1.92
CA LEU A 265 16.46 -3.82 1.84
C LEU A 265 17.36 -4.76 2.64
N ALA A 266 18.66 -4.50 2.65
CA ALA A 266 19.60 -5.28 3.45
C ALA A 266 19.36 -5.17 4.96
N LYS A 267 18.84 -4.03 5.45
CA LYS A 267 18.50 -3.79 6.85
C LYS A 267 17.10 -4.30 7.22
N TRP A 268 16.26 -4.58 6.24
CA TRP A 268 14.84 -4.83 6.46
C TRP A 268 14.53 -5.94 7.48
N PRO A 269 15.21 -7.11 7.48
CA PRO A 269 14.92 -8.16 8.46
C PRO A 269 15.07 -7.70 9.93
N ASP A 270 16.09 -6.90 10.23
CA ASP A 270 16.31 -6.35 11.58
C ASP A 270 15.27 -5.26 11.89
N MET A 271 14.96 -4.40 10.93
CA MET A 271 13.94 -3.37 11.06
C MET A 271 12.55 -3.98 11.33
N MET A 272 12.18 -5.03 10.59
CA MET A 272 10.92 -5.76 10.78
C MET A 272 10.81 -6.35 12.19
N LYS A 273 11.88 -6.95 12.69
CA LYS A 273 11.92 -7.50 14.05
C LYS A 273 11.61 -6.45 15.12
N VAL A 274 12.24 -5.27 15.04
CA VAL A 274 12.00 -4.18 16.00
C VAL A 274 10.57 -3.67 15.91
N ARG A 275 10.02 -3.53 14.68
CA ARG A 275 8.62 -3.12 14.48
C ARG A 275 7.64 -4.11 15.11
N GLN A 276 7.91 -5.40 15.01
CA GLN A 276 7.11 -6.45 15.67
C GLN A 276 7.23 -6.42 17.18
N GLU A 277 8.43 -6.21 17.74
CA GLU A 277 8.63 -6.08 19.18
C GLU A 277 7.88 -4.87 19.76
N ASN A 278 7.85 -3.75 19.05
CA ASN A 278 7.04 -2.58 19.40
C ASN A 278 5.54 -2.93 19.37
N ALA A 279 5.10 -3.67 18.35
CA ALA A 279 3.71 -4.08 18.18
C ALA A 279 3.23 -5.02 19.29
N GLU A 280 4.06 -5.97 19.69
CA GLU A 280 3.76 -6.84 20.85
C GLU A 280 3.57 -6.03 22.14
N HIS A 281 4.39 -4.98 22.33
CA HIS A 281 4.23 -4.08 23.47
C HIS A 281 2.94 -3.27 23.38
N PHE A 282 2.63 -2.74 22.18
CA PHE A 282 1.38 -2.03 21.91
C PHE A 282 0.16 -2.92 22.20
N LYS A 283 0.09 -4.10 21.60
CA LYS A 283 -1.02 -5.06 21.80
C LYS A 283 -1.24 -5.36 23.28
N ARG A 284 -0.17 -5.65 24.01
CA ARG A 284 -0.25 -5.99 25.44
C ARG A 284 -0.83 -4.86 26.28
N LEU A 285 -0.52 -3.59 25.98
CA LEU A 285 -1.07 -2.45 26.71
C LEU A 285 -2.52 -2.15 26.28
N PHE A 286 -2.75 -2.02 24.99
CA PHE A 286 -4.02 -1.51 24.47
C PHE A 286 -5.16 -2.52 24.60
N SER A 287 -4.89 -3.83 24.63
CA SER A 287 -5.89 -4.86 24.93
C SER A 287 -6.46 -4.79 26.37
N THR A 288 -5.88 -3.97 27.24
CA THR A 288 -6.39 -3.73 28.61
C THR A 288 -7.44 -2.63 28.69
N LEU A 289 -7.74 -1.93 27.59
CA LEU A 289 -8.69 -0.83 27.52
C LEU A 289 -10.05 -1.31 27.00
N ASP A 290 -11.05 -1.37 27.85
CA ASP A 290 -12.41 -1.87 27.51
C ASP A 290 -13.11 -1.07 26.41
N ASN A 291 -12.77 0.21 26.22
CA ASN A 291 -13.40 1.12 25.25
C ASN A 291 -12.54 1.34 23.99
N VAL A 292 -11.57 0.45 23.73
CA VAL A 292 -10.66 0.52 22.60
C VAL A 292 -10.63 -0.82 21.88
N THR A 293 -10.73 -0.76 20.57
CA THR A 293 -10.45 -1.89 19.66
C THR A 293 -9.16 -1.59 18.90
N ILE A 294 -8.29 -2.57 18.77
CA ILE A 294 -7.09 -2.55 17.94
C ILE A 294 -7.27 -3.51 16.77
N GLN A 295 -6.53 -3.30 15.68
CA GLN A 295 -6.64 -4.14 14.49
C GLN A 295 -6.26 -5.60 14.78
N GLU A 296 -7.11 -6.54 14.34
CA GLU A 296 -6.83 -7.98 14.36
C GLU A 296 -6.03 -8.39 13.12
N GLU A 297 -5.10 -9.32 13.29
CA GLU A 297 -4.22 -9.77 12.21
C GLU A 297 -4.79 -10.97 11.46
N ASN A 298 -4.74 -10.93 10.12
CA ASN A 298 -5.04 -12.07 9.23
C ASN A 298 -3.79 -12.89 8.85
N GLY A 299 -2.63 -12.49 9.32
CA GLY A 299 -1.32 -13.09 9.04
C GLY A 299 -0.29 -12.44 9.93
N THR A 300 0.91 -12.21 9.42
CA THR A 300 1.92 -11.44 10.15
C THR A 300 2.01 -10.03 9.61
N SER A 301 1.60 -9.06 10.41
CA SER A 301 1.64 -7.64 10.08
C SER A 301 3.06 -7.09 10.14
N SER A 302 3.38 -6.19 9.23
CA SER A 302 4.59 -5.36 9.27
C SER A 302 4.39 -4.04 10.04
N TYR A 303 3.17 -3.80 10.52
CA TYR A 303 2.79 -2.66 11.37
C TYR A 303 3.32 -1.31 10.88
N PHE A 304 2.74 -0.78 9.81
CA PHE A 304 3.02 0.59 9.36
C PHE A 304 2.76 1.61 10.47
N GLY A 305 1.67 1.40 11.20
CA GLY A 305 1.29 2.11 12.40
C GLY A 305 0.32 1.30 13.25
N PHE A 306 -0.04 1.81 14.40
CA PHE A 306 -0.92 1.18 15.37
C PHE A 306 -2.31 1.81 15.32
N SER A 307 -3.29 1.10 14.80
CA SER A 307 -4.68 1.56 14.78
C SER A 307 -5.29 1.53 16.18
N VAL A 308 -6.07 2.55 16.48
CA VAL A 308 -6.86 2.69 17.71
C VAL A 308 -8.26 3.12 17.31
N LEU A 309 -9.25 2.30 17.59
CA LEU A 309 -10.67 2.63 17.44
C LEU A 309 -11.28 2.76 18.82
N VAL A 310 -11.89 3.90 19.11
CA VAL A 310 -12.60 4.09 20.37
C VAL A 310 -14.08 3.76 20.22
N ASP A 311 -14.68 3.28 21.31
CA ASP A 311 -16.11 2.97 21.37
C ASP A 311 -16.99 4.15 20.94
N VAL A 312 -18.22 3.86 20.51
CA VAL A 312 -19.20 4.88 20.08
C VAL A 312 -19.53 5.89 21.17
N SER A 313 -19.50 5.47 22.44
CA SER A 313 -19.71 6.32 23.63
C SER A 313 -18.58 7.32 23.84
N ILE A 314 -17.38 7.04 23.37
CA ILE A 314 -16.19 7.87 23.60
C ILE A 314 -16.07 8.99 22.56
N ASN A 315 -15.81 10.19 23.02
CA ASN A 315 -15.49 11.34 22.16
C ASN A 315 -14.01 11.29 21.74
N ARG A 316 -13.75 10.76 20.52
CA ARG A 316 -12.41 10.68 19.93
C ARG A 316 -11.66 12.01 19.96
N LYS A 317 -12.36 13.14 19.69
CA LYS A 317 -11.72 14.45 19.62
C LYS A 317 -11.01 14.85 20.92
N LYS A 318 -11.58 14.53 22.09
CA LYS A 318 -10.93 14.82 23.37
C LYS A 318 -9.63 14.05 23.55
N ILE A 319 -9.54 12.83 23.00
CA ILE A 319 -8.33 11.99 23.04
C ILE A 319 -7.30 12.54 22.06
N THR A 320 -7.71 12.79 20.81
CA THR A 320 -6.78 13.26 19.76
C THR A 320 -6.21 14.64 20.09
N ASP A 321 -7.00 15.55 20.64
CA ASP A 321 -6.50 16.86 21.07
C ASP A 321 -5.46 16.72 22.19
N ALA A 322 -5.72 15.87 23.21
CA ALA A 322 -4.76 15.63 24.29
C ALA A 322 -3.45 14.99 23.80
N LEU A 323 -3.52 14.05 22.87
CA LEU A 323 -2.33 13.45 22.26
C LEU A 323 -1.49 14.49 21.49
N ILE A 324 -2.12 15.33 20.69
CA ILE A 324 -1.47 16.40 19.92
C ILE A 324 -0.81 17.41 20.87
N GLU A 325 -1.51 17.86 21.92
CA GLU A 325 -0.98 18.77 22.93
C GLU A 325 0.24 18.17 23.68
N ALA A 326 0.22 16.85 23.88
CA ALA A 326 1.32 16.10 24.50
C ALA A 326 2.51 15.84 23.56
N GLY A 327 2.42 16.24 22.28
CA GLY A 327 3.47 16.05 21.28
C GLY A 327 3.51 14.64 20.65
N VAL A 328 2.37 13.93 20.69
CA VAL A 328 2.19 12.66 19.98
C VAL A 328 1.60 12.95 18.59
N GLU A 329 2.30 12.56 17.55
CA GLU A 329 1.80 12.67 16.18
C GLU A 329 0.84 11.52 15.89
N ILE A 330 -0.34 11.87 15.40
CA ILE A 330 -1.40 10.93 15.03
C ILE A 330 -1.99 11.29 13.67
N ARG A 331 -2.64 10.33 13.04
CA ARG A 331 -3.40 10.56 11.81
C ARG A 331 -4.74 9.83 11.89
N PRO A 332 -5.76 10.25 11.09
CA PRO A 332 -6.90 9.39 10.80
C PRO A 332 -6.42 8.05 10.26
N ILE A 333 -7.19 6.99 10.40
CA ILE A 333 -6.87 5.72 9.74
C ILE A 333 -6.91 5.97 8.23
N VAL A 334 -5.74 6.15 7.66
CA VAL A 334 -5.47 6.58 6.29
C VAL A 334 -6.33 7.80 5.92
N ALA A 335 -7.30 7.67 5.01
CA ALA A 335 -8.24 8.76 4.68
C ALA A 335 -9.63 8.58 5.34
N GLY A 336 -9.80 7.57 6.22
CA GLY A 336 -11.10 7.16 6.73
C GLY A 336 -12.02 6.66 5.61
N ASN A 337 -13.35 6.78 5.78
CA ASN A 337 -14.28 6.46 4.70
C ASN A 337 -14.11 7.44 3.53
N PHE A 338 -13.53 6.96 2.44
CA PHE A 338 -13.16 7.78 1.29
C PHE A 338 -14.38 8.37 0.57
N LEU A 339 -15.54 7.69 0.65
CA LEU A 339 -16.81 8.18 0.09
C LEU A 339 -17.24 9.54 0.67
N LYS A 340 -16.72 9.93 1.84
CA LYS A 340 -16.98 11.24 2.46
C LYS A 340 -16.07 12.36 1.95
N ASN A 341 -15.05 12.04 1.15
CA ASN A 341 -14.14 13.04 0.63
C ASN A 341 -14.78 13.87 -0.48
N PRO A 342 -14.59 15.20 -0.50
CA PRO A 342 -15.17 16.08 -1.55
C PRO A 342 -14.71 15.74 -2.97
N VAL A 343 -13.58 15.04 -3.12
CA VAL A 343 -13.04 14.62 -4.42
C VAL A 343 -13.94 13.60 -5.13
N MET A 344 -14.80 12.89 -4.41
CA MET A 344 -15.71 11.88 -4.98
C MET A 344 -16.58 12.43 -6.11
N ARG A 345 -16.94 13.73 -6.07
CA ARG A 345 -17.67 14.40 -7.18
C ARG A 345 -16.96 14.38 -8.54
N HIS A 346 -15.68 14.04 -8.56
CA HIS A 346 -14.85 13.99 -9.78
C HIS A 346 -14.48 12.57 -10.21
N LEU A 347 -14.95 11.56 -9.48
CA LEU A 347 -14.65 10.16 -9.74
C LEU A 347 -15.89 9.45 -10.27
N ASP A 348 -15.69 8.47 -11.15
CA ASP A 348 -16.73 7.56 -11.58
C ASP A 348 -16.76 6.37 -10.63
N TYR A 349 -17.89 6.19 -9.92
CA TYR A 349 -17.98 5.16 -8.89
C TYR A 349 -19.41 4.65 -8.65
N GLU A 350 -19.47 3.44 -8.12
CA GLU A 350 -20.66 2.86 -7.51
C GLU A 350 -20.43 2.57 -6.02
N ALA A 351 -21.50 2.74 -5.24
CA ALA A 351 -21.53 2.47 -3.83
C ALA A 351 -22.73 1.55 -3.49
N PRO A 352 -22.66 0.25 -3.91
CA PRO A 352 -23.83 -0.64 -3.93
C PRO A 352 -24.19 -1.26 -2.59
N THR A 353 -23.44 -0.97 -1.49
CA THR A 353 -23.63 -1.54 -0.16
C THR A 353 -23.76 -0.46 0.92
N THR A 354 -23.86 -0.86 2.17
CA THR A 354 -23.77 0.03 3.33
C THR A 354 -22.32 0.06 3.84
N TYR A 355 -21.90 1.17 4.43
CA TYR A 355 -20.50 1.42 4.85
C TYR A 355 -20.43 1.68 6.35
N CYS A 356 -21.12 0.86 7.14
CA CYS A 356 -21.21 1.04 8.59
C CYS A 356 -19.83 0.94 9.27
N ASN A 357 -19.00 0.00 8.81
CA ASN A 357 -17.67 -0.20 9.37
C ASN A 357 -16.71 0.92 8.92
N ALA A 358 -16.72 1.28 7.63
CA ALA A 358 -15.93 2.42 7.14
C ALA A 358 -16.33 3.74 7.83
N ASP A 359 -17.60 3.94 8.13
CA ASP A 359 -18.11 5.10 8.89
C ASP A 359 -17.66 5.08 10.34
N HIS A 360 -17.65 3.92 10.98
CA HIS A 360 -17.13 3.76 12.34
C HIS A 360 -15.64 4.08 12.39
N ILE A 361 -14.85 3.52 11.49
CA ILE A 361 -13.41 3.80 11.36
C ILE A 361 -13.16 5.30 11.14
N HIS A 362 -13.91 5.94 10.23
CA HIS A 362 -13.82 7.37 9.96
C HIS A 362 -14.07 8.24 11.19
N ASN A 363 -15.11 7.90 11.94
CA ASN A 363 -15.57 8.72 13.06
C ASN A 363 -14.80 8.45 14.37
N LYS A 364 -14.31 7.22 14.56
CA LYS A 364 -13.77 6.74 15.85
C LYS A 364 -12.30 6.31 15.78
N GLY A 365 -11.76 6.12 14.59
CA GLY A 365 -10.39 5.63 14.38
C GLY A 365 -9.34 6.74 14.28
N PHE A 366 -8.15 6.42 14.72
CA PHE A 366 -6.89 7.12 14.44
C PHE A 366 -5.74 6.11 14.54
N PHE A 367 -4.54 6.46 14.09
CA PHE A 367 -3.38 5.61 14.29
C PHE A 367 -2.18 6.37 14.85
N LEU A 368 -1.36 5.64 15.61
CA LEU A 368 -0.07 6.03 16.15
C LEU A 368 1.04 5.50 15.24
N GLY A 369 2.18 6.16 15.22
CA GLY A 369 3.33 5.69 14.44
C GLY A 369 3.94 4.40 14.99
N ASN A 370 4.59 3.63 14.12
CA ASN A 370 5.53 2.59 14.47
C ASN A 370 6.87 2.87 13.81
N ASP A 371 7.94 2.32 14.37
CA ASP A 371 9.29 2.61 13.92
C ASP A 371 10.19 1.38 13.92
N SER A 372 11.32 1.49 13.21
CA SER A 372 12.39 0.49 13.18
C SER A 372 13.42 0.66 14.32
N VAL A 373 13.08 1.48 15.32
CA VAL A 373 13.79 1.62 16.59
C VAL A 373 12.85 1.31 17.76
N ASP A 374 13.40 1.01 18.92
CA ASP A 374 12.59 0.78 20.13
C ASP A 374 11.84 2.06 20.54
N ILE A 375 10.50 1.99 20.56
CA ILE A 375 9.60 3.09 20.94
C ILE A 375 8.64 2.69 22.07
N LYS A 376 8.94 1.63 22.82
CA LYS A 376 8.03 1.11 23.87
C LYS A 376 7.66 2.17 24.91
N ASP A 377 8.61 3.03 25.30
CA ASP A 377 8.33 4.15 26.23
C ASP A 377 7.36 5.18 25.64
N LYS A 378 7.45 5.43 24.31
CA LYS A 378 6.54 6.35 23.62
C LYS A 378 5.13 5.75 23.51
N ILE A 379 5.03 4.45 23.24
CA ILE A 379 3.77 3.70 23.23
C ILE A 379 3.11 3.76 24.61
N GLY A 380 3.87 3.50 25.70
CA GLY A 380 3.38 3.62 27.07
C GLY A 380 2.88 5.01 27.39
N TYR A 381 3.60 6.05 26.96
CA TYR A 381 3.19 7.45 27.14
C TYR A 381 1.85 7.77 26.45
N ALA A 382 1.68 7.33 25.20
CA ALA A 382 0.41 7.52 24.48
C ALA A 382 -0.73 6.74 25.12
N TYR A 383 -0.47 5.50 25.58
CA TYR A 383 -1.43 4.68 26.31
C TYR A 383 -1.95 5.38 27.57
N ASP A 384 -1.08 5.96 28.41
CA ASP A 384 -1.47 6.64 29.66
C ASP A 384 -2.38 7.81 29.39
N ILE A 385 -2.11 8.61 28.34
CA ILE A 385 -2.95 9.74 27.93
C ILE A 385 -4.33 9.25 27.47
N ILE A 386 -4.38 8.22 26.62
CA ILE A 386 -5.63 7.66 26.09
C ILE A 386 -6.48 7.11 27.24
N LYS A 387 -5.88 6.31 28.12
CA LYS A 387 -6.51 5.72 29.30
C LYS A 387 -7.13 6.80 30.18
N GLN A 388 -6.34 7.82 30.55
CA GLN A 388 -6.80 8.93 31.37
C GLN A 388 -8.02 9.61 30.73
N LYS A 389 -7.98 9.89 29.41
CA LYS A 389 -9.08 10.58 28.73
C LYS A 389 -10.34 9.72 28.59
N ILE A 390 -10.22 8.41 28.51
CA ILE A 390 -11.36 7.49 28.57
C ILE A 390 -11.97 7.49 29.97
N GLU A 391 -11.16 7.36 31.03
CA GLU A 391 -11.63 7.36 32.42
C GLU A 391 -12.33 8.69 32.81
N GLU A 392 -11.83 9.84 32.33
CA GLU A 392 -12.45 11.14 32.52
C GLU A 392 -13.84 11.20 31.88
N GLN A 393 -14.03 10.59 30.71
CA GLN A 393 -15.31 10.57 29.99
C GLN A 393 -16.31 9.65 30.67
N ASN A 394 -15.90 8.43 31.05
CA ASN A 394 -16.77 7.46 31.73
C ASN A 394 -17.32 8.00 33.09
N LYS A 395 -16.52 8.79 33.83
CA LYS A 395 -16.95 9.41 35.08
C LYS A 395 -18.00 10.49 34.88
N ASN A 396 -17.97 11.21 33.76
CA ASN A 396 -18.92 12.27 33.43
C ASN A 396 -20.29 11.73 32.97
N ASP A 397 -20.32 10.52 32.40
CA ASP A 397 -21.56 9.88 31.96
C ASP A 397 -22.31 9.17 33.10
N THR A 398 -21.67 9.01 34.27
CA THR A 398 -22.26 8.37 35.47
C THR A 398 -22.78 9.40 36.47
N ASN A 399 -22.59 10.70 36.28
CA ASN A 399 -23.15 11.81 37.07
C ASN A 399 -24.22 12.56 36.30
#